data_bae045cd13115630c42a400302e1a17d
#
_entry.id   bae045cd13115630c42a400302e1a17d
#
_cell.length_a   1.000
_cell.length_b   1.000
_cell.length_c   1.000
_cell.angle_alpha   90.00
_cell.angle_beta   90.00
_cell.angle_gamma   90.00
#
_symmetry.space_group_name_H-M   'P 1'
#
loop_
_entity.id
_entity.type
_entity.pdbx_description
1 polymer ?
#
loop_
_entity_poly.entity_id
_entity_poly.type
_entity_poly.pdbx_seq_one_letter_code
_entity_poly.pdbx_strand_id
1 'polypeptide(L)'
;MASTSTGWYPVARAAEVGTTPVPVGAGGRAFVVVRLQPGGEVSAFPSRCPHRLVPLATATVTGGRLQCPAHGWRFDGEGRCADIPSLGPEGTPPPRADLATPWAVEERHGWVWVAPDRTPVPSPPRPAAVPVPERVPEPTAPPGPVFGNLDPSLEHAWHPVALSRELRPGGWLQVRLLGRNWMLRREGPEVAADPPAYGVRERLGVIWLAPAEPADVALEVPEATDRRFVSRWLPPLRSPGPAGPIADTFLDATHGAFVHPATIGPADGAEVAPPDVQREPGGFTSVQEQWCDNPVDPEVALGGRPLRQRRRTTYTFRAPFQLRLRQEFLDSGATTTIVYLLQPEDLDSSRLYVCLLLSDGPGQPLPTPATAAGQIALQHRILGEDIRSQAALDLAGLPLDRRDEVHVPADARGIALRQALCDFMAVGQRQLAA
;
A
#
# COMPACT_ATOMS: atom_id res chain seq x y z
N MET A 1 21.88 -41.41 14.60
CA MET A 1 21.39 -41.86 13.30
C MET A 1 20.81 -40.67 12.61
N ALA A 2 21.39 -40.22 11.50
CA ALA A 2 20.80 -39.12 10.70
C ALA A 2 19.46 -39.63 10.15
N SER A 3 18.37 -38.99 10.56
CA SER A 3 17.07 -39.17 9.96
C SER A 3 17.20 -38.74 8.52
N THR A 4 17.15 -39.70 7.56
CA THR A 4 17.07 -39.37 6.15
C THR A 4 15.75 -38.66 5.93
N SER A 5 15.80 -37.30 5.77
CA SER A 5 14.62 -36.51 5.44
C SER A 5 13.98 -37.10 4.19
N THR A 6 12.71 -37.47 4.28
CA THR A 6 11.94 -37.98 3.15
C THR A 6 11.61 -36.90 2.13
N GLY A 7 11.82 -35.63 2.48
CA GLY A 7 11.42 -34.47 1.70
C GLY A 7 9.93 -34.15 1.77
N TRP A 8 9.13 -34.97 2.48
CA TRP A 8 7.71 -34.73 2.72
C TRP A 8 7.46 -34.21 4.14
N TYR A 9 6.71 -33.13 4.23
CA TYR A 9 6.37 -32.44 5.48
C TYR A 9 4.86 -32.53 5.72
N PRO A 10 4.40 -33.08 6.86
CA PRO A 10 3.00 -33.08 7.24
C PRO A 10 2.63 -31.69 7.75
N VAL A 11 1.70 -31.00 7.06
CA VAL A 11 1.47 -29.56 7.29
C VAL A 11 0.12 -29.25 7.95
N ALA A 12 -0.91 -30.07 7.73
CA ALA A 12 -2.24 -29.90 8.32
C ALA A 12 -2.99 -31.24 8.37
N ARG A 13 -4.01 -31.35 9.23
CA ARG A 13 -4.99 -32.44 9.13
C ARG A 13 -5.82 -32.24 7.86
N ALA A 14 -6.04 -33.29 7.09
CA ALA A 14 -6.83 -33.22 5.86
C ALA A 14 -8.25 -32.69 6.08
N ALA A 15 -8.87 -33.04 7.22
CA ALA A 15 -10.20 -32.55 7.61
C ALA A 15 -10.25 -31.07 8.01
N GLU A 16 -9.11 -30.44 8.28
CA GLU A 16 -9.01 -29.02 8.67
C GLU A 16 -8.85 -28.11 7.43
N VAL A 17 -8.51 -28.68 6.26
CA VAL A 17 -8.31 -27.90 5.05
C VAL A 17 -9.61 -27.82 4.24
N GLY A 18 -10.19 -26.64 4.20
CA GLY A 18 -11.39 -26.29 3.43
C GLY A 18 -11.07 -25.30 2.30
N THR A 19 -12.05 -24.48 1.98
CA THR A 19 -11.94 -23.38 0.99
C THR A 19 -11.37 -22.08 1.56
N THR A 20 -11.06 -22.06 2.86
CA THR A 20 -10.29 -20.97 3.48
C THR A 20 -8.82 -21.36 3.51
N PRO A 21 -7.89 -20.53 2.99
CA PRO A 21 -6.46 -20.82 3.01
C PRO A 21 -5.94 -21.00 4.44
N VAL A 22 -5.12 -22.02 4.65
CA VAL A 22 -4.48 -22.33 5.93
C VAL A 22 -2.97 -22.08 5.79
N PRO A 23 -2.36 -21.17 6.56
CA PRO A 23 -0.92 -20.94 6.54
C PRO A 23 -0.19 -22.13 7.16
N VAL A 24 0.88 -22.60 6.50
CA VAL A 24 1.64 -23.79 6.89
C VAL A 24 3.13 -23.60 6.60
N GLY A 25 3.98 -24.42 7.27
CA GLY A 25 5.41 -24.48 7.03
C GLY A 25 5.84 -25.83 6.48
N ALA A 26 6.81 -25.83 5.56
CA ALA A 26 7.43 -27.05 5.05
C ALA A 26 8.88 -26.76 4.60
N GLY A 27 9.85 -27.46 5.20
CA GLY A 27 11.26 -27.34 4.84
C GLY A 27 11.81 -25.93 4.99
N GLY A 28 11.44 -25.22 6.06
CA GLY A 28 11.86 -23.83 6.32
C GLY A 28 11.20 -22.80 5.44
N ARG A 29 10.17 -23.16 4.65
CA ARG A 29 9.43 -22.24 3.75
C ARG A 29 7.97 -22.13 4.16
N ALA A 30 7.40 -20.92 4.04
CA ALA A 30 6.00 -20.63 4.31
C ALA A 30 5.14 -20.89 3.07
N PHE A 31 4.01 -21.56 3.27
CA PHE A 31 3.02 -21.88 2.24
C PHE A 31 1.60 -21.62 2.76
N VAL A 32 0.62 -21.65 1.86
CA VAL A 32 -0.79 -21.81 2.18
C VAL A 32 -1.33 -23.07 1.51
N VAL A 33 -2.18 -23.82 2.22
CA VAL A 33 -2.91 -24.95 1.66
C VAL A 33 -4.41 -24.66 1.64
N VAL A 34 -5.09 -25.06 0.58
CA VAL A 34 -6.51 -24.75 0.38
C VAL A 34 -7.15 -25.72 -0.60
N ARG A 35 -8.45 -25.95 -0.49
CA ARG A 35 -9.26 -26.60 -1.55
C ARG A 35 -9.94 -25.51 -2.38
N LEU A 36 -9.73 -25.55 -3.68
CA LEU A 36 -10.38 -24.59 -4.60
C LEU A 36 -11.86 -24.89 -4.86
N GLN A 37 -12.33 -26.06 -4.40
CA GLN A 37 -13.72 -26.48 -4.39
C GLN A 37 -14.01 -27.27 -3.12
N PRO A 38 -15.21 -27.19 -2.54
CA PRO A 38 -15.58 -28.02 -1.40
C PRO A 38 -15.38 -29.52 -1.69
N GLY A 39 -14.58 -30.20 -0.85
CA GLY A 39 -14.27 -31.62 -1.02
C GLY A 39 -13.36 -31.96 -2.20
N GLY A 40 -12.84 -30.95 -2.93
CA GLY A 40 -11.88 -31.16 -4.01
C GLY A 40 -10.46 -31.49 -3.51
N GLU A 41 -9.53 -31.63 -4.43
CA GLU A 41 -8.11 -31.84 -4.13
C GLU A 41 -7.51 -30.61 -3.41
N VAL A 42 -6.49 -30.86 -2.58
CA VAL A 42 -5.76 -29.80 -1.89
C VAL A 42 -4.67 -29.25 -2.80
N SER A 43 -4.66 -27.93 -2.96
CA SER A 43 -3.57 -27.20 -3.60
C SER A 43 -2.69 -26.54 -2.51
N ALA A 44 -1.40 -26.37 -2.82
CA ALA A 44 -0.45 -25.65 -1.99
C ALA A 44 0.24 -24.55 -2.79
N PHE A 45 0.33 -23.35 -2.21
CA PHE A 45 0.88 -22.17 -2.85
C PHE A 45 1.91 -21.50 -1.92
N PRO A 46 2.87 -20.71 -2.47
CA PRO A 46 3.68 -19.81 -1.64
C PRO A 46 2.80 -18.94 -0.76
N SER A 47 3.31 -18.53 0.38
CA SER A 47 2.53 -17.75 1.35
C SER A 47 2.15 -16.35 0.87
N ARG A 48 2.84 -15.80 -0.16
CA ARG A 48 2.65 -14.42 -0.63
C ARG A 48 2.34 -14.33 -2.12
N CYS A 49 1.47 -13.37 -2.45
CA CYS A 49 1.15 -12.99 -3.82
C CYS A 49 2.39 -12.35 -4.49
N PRO A 50 2.72 -12.70 -5.75
CA PRO A 50 3.92 -12.18 -6.41
C PRO A 50 3.82 -10.70 -6.81
N HIS A 51 2.62 -10.12 -6.77
CA HIS A 51 2.39 -8.71 -7.16
C HIS A 51 2.92 -7.73 -6.12
N ARG A 52 2.36 -7.73 -4.89
CA ARG A 52 2.72 -6.80 -3.80
C ARG A 52 2.97 -7.54 -2.48
N LEU A 53 3.39 -8.77 -2.54
CA LEU A 53 3.73 -9.62 -1.40
C LEU A 53 2.62 -9.74 -0.35
N VAL A 54 1.36 -9.55 -0.75
CA VAL A 54 0.19 -9.70 0.13
C VAL A 54 0.10 -11.17 0.59
N PRO A 55 -0.09 -11.43 1.91
CA PRO A 55 -0.23 -12.78 2.42
C PRO A 55 -1.44 -13.51 1.82
N LEU A 56 -1.21 -14.65 1.15
CA LEU A 56 -2.27 -15.47 0.56
C LEU A 56 -3.10 -16.24 1.61
N ALA A 57 -2.70 -16.22 2.88
CA ALA A 57 -3.54 -16.67 3.98
C ALA A 57 -4.83 -15.85 4.12
N THR A 58 -4.85 -14.60 3.61
CA THR A 58 -6.03 -13.72 3.58
C THR A 58 -6.82 -13.81 2.26
N ALA A 59 -6.37 -14.65 1.32
CA ALA A 59 -7.03 -14.84 0.03
C ALA A 59 -8.38 -15.56 0.17
N THR A 60 -9.22 -15.44 -0.86
CA THR A 60 -10.51 -16.11 -0.95
C THR A 60 -10.56 -17.06 -2.14
N VAL A 61 -11.43 -18.05 -2.08
CA VAL A 61 -11.71 -18.92 -3.23
C VAL A 61 -12.92 -18.37 -3.96
N THR A 62 -12.74 -17.99 -5.23
CA THR A 62 -13.77 -17.43 -6.09
C THR A 62 -13.76 -18.14 -7.44
N GLY A 63 -14.89 -18.76 -7.83
CA GLY A 63 -15.00 -19.47 -9.12
C GLY A 63 -13.96 -20.59 -9.29
N GLY A 64 -13.62 -21.31 -8.21
CA GLY A 64 -12.64 -22.41 -8.25
C GLY A 64 -11.18 -21.95 -8.39
N ARG A 65 -10.88 -20.69 -8.04
CA ARG A 65 -9.54 -20.10 -8.08
C ARG A 65 -9.21 -19.37 -6.78
N LEU A 66 -7.95 -19.34 -6.41
CA LEU A 66 -7.46 -18.55 -5.28
C LEU A 66 -7.36 -17.09 -5.72
N GLN A 67 -8.10 -16.19 -5.05
CA GLN A 67 -8.12 -14.75 -5.36
C GLN A 67 -7.40 -13.93 -4.30
N CYS A 68 -6.38 -13.18 -4.71
CA CYS A 68 -5.68 -12.23 -3.85
C CYS A 68 -6.61 -11.07 -3.47
N PRO A 69 -6.72 -10.69 -2.18
CA PRO A 69 -7.68 -9.68 -1.74
C PRO A 69 -7.31 -8.25 -2.13
N ALA A 70 -6.05 -7.96 -2.44
CA ALA A 70 -5.62 -6.59 -2.70
C ALA A 70 -5.92 -6.13 -4.14
N HIS A 71 -5.72 -7.00 -5.15
CA HIS A 71 -5.84 -6.63 -6.57
C HIS A 71 -6.60 -7.66 -7.39
N GLY A 72 -7.22 -8.64 -6.74
CA GLY A 72 -8.06 -9.63 -7.42
C GLY A 72 -7.34 -10.63 -8.33
N TRP A 73 -6.01 -10.72 -8.29
CA TRP A 73 -5.27 -11.71 -9.08
C TRP A 73 -5.73 -13.11 -8.74
N ARG A 74 -6.01 -13.94 -9.74
CA ARG A 74 -6.60 -15.26 -9.57
C ARG A 74 -5.66 -16.35 -10.05
N PHE A 75 -5.50 -17.37 -9.22
CA PHE A 75 -4.60 -18.50 -9.47
C PHE A 75 -5.37 -19.83 -9.54
N ASP A 76 -5.05 -20.69 -10.51
CA ASP A 76 -5.58 -22.04 -10.60
C ASP A 76 -4.90 -23.01 -9.63
N GLY A 77 -5.26 -24.30 -9.67
CA GLY A 77 -4.73 -25.33 -8.76
C GLY A 77 -3.24 -25.62 -8.96
N GLU A 78 -2.71 -25.34 -10.13
CA GLU A 78 -1.29 -25.46 -10.47
C GLU A 78 -0.50 -24.17 -10.20
N GLY A 79 -1.16 -23.12 -9.68
CA GLY A 79 -0.54 -21.82 -9.37
C GLY A 79 -0.39 -20.90 -10.57
N ARG A 80 -0.95 -21.22 -11.73
CA ARG A 80 -0.91 -20.33 -12.88
C ARG A 80 -1.80 -19.12 -12.63
N CYS A 81 -1.30 -17.95 -12.95
CA CYS A 81 -2.09 -16.73 -12.90
C CYS A 81 -3.09 -16.73 -14.07
N ALA A 82 -4.34 -16.99 -13.77
CA ALA A 82 -5.39 -17.14 -14.77
C ALA A 82 -6.11 -15.82 -15.09
N ASP A 83 -5.98 -14.80 -14.22
CA ASP A 83 -6.67 -13.52 -14.39
C ASP A 83 -5.98 -12.41 -13.58
N ILE A 84 -5.80 -11.27 -14.22
CA ILE A 84 -5.35 -10.00 -13.62
C ILE A 84 -6.37 -8.93 -14.00
N PRO A 85 -7.30 -8.55 -13.11
CA PRO A 85 -8.41 -7.67 -13.45
C PRO A 85 -8.01 -6.34 -14.08
N SER A 86 -6.88 -5.75 -13.67
CA SER A 86 -6.39 -4.48 -14.23
C SER A 86 -5.94 -4.55 -15.69
N LEU A 87 -5.72 -5.74 -16.24
CA LEU A 87 -5.41 -5.94 -17.66
C LEU A 87 -6.66 -6.05 -18.55
N GLY A 88 -7.86 -6.14 -17.94
CA GLY A 88 -9.11 -6.38 -18.66
C GLY A 88 -9.26 -7.81 -19.18
N PRO A 89 -10.41 -8.14 -19.81
CA PRO A 89 -10.78 -9.51 -20.20
C PRO A 89 -9.88 -10.11 -21.30
N GLU A 90 -9.27 -9.28 -22.13
CA GLU A 90 -8.34 -9.68 -23.20
C GLU A 90 -6.87 -9.71 -22.73
N GLY A 91 -6.62 -9.31 -21.50
CA GLY A 91 -5.27 -9.19 -20.94
C GLY A 91 -4.65 -10.56 -20.65
N THR A 92 -3.37 -10.70 -20.96
CA THR A 92 -2.61 -11.93 -20.69
C THR A 92 -1.65 -11.70 -19.52
N PRO A 93 -1.77 -12.46 -18.42
CA PRO A 93 -0.83 -12.40 -17.32
C PRO A 93 0.62 -12.67 -17.79
N PRO A 94 1.61 -11.90 -17.29
CA PRO A 94 3.00 -12.18 -17.63
C PRO A 94 3.46 -13.51 -17.00
N PRO A 95 4.41 -14.25 -17.61
CA PRO A 95 4.84 -15.57 -17.11
C PRO A 95 5.33 -15.58 -15.65
N ARG A 96 5.89 -14.45 -15.16
CA ARG A 96 6.31 -14.29 -13.77
C ARG A 96 5.17 -14.11 -12.78
N ALA A 97 3.92 -13.96 -13.25
CA ALA A 97 2.74 -13.86 -12.41
C ALA A 97 2.34 -15.20 -11.77
N ASP A 98 2.82 -16.32 -12.30
CA ASP A 98 2.55 -17.63 -11.75
C ASP A 98 3.18 -17.81 -10.37
N LEU A 99 2.46 -18.49 -9.49
CA LEU A 99 2.97 -18.88 -8.17
C LEU A 99 3.96 -20.04 -8.32
N ALA A 100 5.12 -19.93 -7.68
CA ALA A 100 6.10 -21.01 -7.58
C ALA A 100 5.59 -22.09 -6.60
N THR A 101 4.70 -22.97 -7.06
CA THR A 101 4.13 -24.04 -6.24
C THR A 101 5.21 -25.01 -5.75
N PRO A 102 5.00 -25.73 -4.62
CA PRO A 102 5.89 -26.79 -4.19
C PRO A 102 5.94 -27.92 -5.25
N TRP A 103 6.96 -28.77 -5.16
CA TRP A 103 7.12 -29.91 -6.06
C TRP A 103 5.89 -30.83 -6.07
N ALA A 104 5.32 -31.12 -4.88
CA ALA A 104 4.13 -31.91 -4.75
C ALA A 104 3.34 -31.61 -3.49
N VAL A 105 2.02 -31.85 -3.56
CA VAL A 105 1.11 -31.86 -2.41
C VAL A 105 0.30 -33.15 -2.49
N GLU A 106 0.17 -33.86 -1.37
CA GLU A 106 -0.62 -35.09 -1.28
C GLU A 106 -1.46 -35.14 -0.01
N GLU A 107 -2.69 -35.66 -0.13
CA GLU A 107 -3.51 -36.02 1.02
C GLU A 107 -3.36 -37.49 1.30
N ARG A 108 -2.71 -37.88 2.41
CA ARG A 108 -2.41 -39.26 2.76
C ARG A 108 -2.38 -39.48 4.26
N HIS A 109 -2.88 -40.64 4.71
CA HIS A 109 -2.93 -41.00 6.13
C HIS A 109 -3.65 -40.00 7.03
N GLY A 110 -4.66 -39.27 6.50
CA GLY A 110 -5.41 -38.23 7.22
C GLY A 110 -4.67 -36.90 7.39
N TRP A 111 -3.58 -36.69 6.67
CA TRP A 111 -2.76 -35.49 6.66
C TRP A 111 -2.59 -34.94 5.26
N VAL A 112 -2.45 -33.63 5.14
CA VAL A 112 -1.92 -32.93 3.98
C VAL A 112 -0.40 -32.88 4.13
N TRP A 113 0.30 -33.30 3.08
CA TRP A 113 1.74 -33.35 2.97
C TRP A 113 2.21 -32.43 1.86
N VAL A 114 3.24 -31.66 2.13
CA VAL A 114 3.88 -30.78 1.13
C VAL A 114 5.33 -31.24 0.93
N ALA A 115 5.74 -31.37 -0.31
CA ALA A 115 7.13 -31.53 -0.71
C ALA A 115 7.60 -30.23 -1.37
N PRO A 116 8.32 -29.36 -0.69
CA PRO A 116 8.80 -28.11 -1.27
C PRO A 116 9.72 -28.32 -2.48
N ASP A 117 10.52 -29.38 -2.45
CA ASP A 117 11.48 -29.76 -3.48
C ASP A 117 11.27 -31.20 -3.92
N ARG A 118 11.94 -31.60 -5.01
CA ARG A 118 11.89 -32.99 -5.50
C ARG A 118 12.35 -33.97 -4.41
N THR A 119 11.50 -34.94 -4.14
CA THR A 119 11.73 -35.91 -3.06
C THR A 119 12.45 -37.16 -3.52
N PRO A 120 13.25 -37.81 -2.67
CA PRO A 120 13.85 -39.11 -2.93
C PRO A 120 12.83 -40.25 -2.87
N VAL A 121 11.68 -40.06 -2.21
CA VAL A 121 10.59 -41.03 -2.09
C VAL A 121 9.34 -40.49 -2.78
N PRO A 122 8.64 -41.34 -3.56
CA PRO A 122 7.55 -40.90 -4.44
C PRO A 122 6.30 -40.46 -3.68
N SER A 123 6.11 -40.88 -2.45
CA SER A 123 4.91 -40.60 -1.66
C SER A 123 5.22 -40.41 -0.20
N PRO A 124 4.36 -39.66 0.58
CA PRO A 124 4.54 -39.49 2.01
C PRO A 124 4.54 -40.82 2.76
N PRO A 125 5.46 -41.04 3.71
CA PRO A 125 5.51 -42.21 4.54
C PRO A 125 4.36 -42.26 5.54
N ARG A 126 4.00 -43.43 6.03
CA ARG A 126 3.07 -43.54 7.15
C ARG A 126 3.73 -43.01 8.43
N PRO A 127 3.12 -42.03 9.14
CA PRO A 127 3.70 -41.51 10.35
C PRO A 127 3.80 -42.59 11.45
N ALA A 128 4.95 -42.67 12.12
CA ALA A 128 5.13 -43.56 13.28
C ALA A 128 4.48 -43.00 14.55
N ALA A 129 4.28 -41.69 14.60
CA ALA A 129 3.59 -40.94 15.69
C ALA A 129 2.73 -39.84 15.07
N VAL A 130 1.92 -39.19 15.89
CA VAL A 130 1.14 -38.00 15.45
C VAL A 130 2.10 -36.91 15.01
N PRO A 131 2.06 -36.49 13.74
CA PRO A 131 2.92 -35.44 13.22
C PRO A 131 2.70 -34.11 13.93
N VAL A 132 3.79 -33.37 14.12
CA VAL A 132 3.77 -31.97 14.58
C VAL A 132 4.18 -31.11 13.37
N PRO A 133 3.25 -30.33 12.81
CA PRO A 133 3.55 -29.43 11.71
C PRO A 133 4.64 -28.42 12.04
N GLU A 134 5.51 -28.15 11.11
CA GLU A 134 6.52 -27.09 11.23
C GLU A 134 5.81 -25.72 11.24
N ARG A 135 6.26 -24.83 12.12
CA ARG A 135 5.84 -23.43 12.13
C ARG A 135 6.95 -22.60 11.49
N VAL A 136 6.67 -22.07 10.31
CA VAL A 136 7.55 -21.14 9.62
C VAL A 136 6.89 -19.77 9.64
N PRO A 137 7.56 -18.73 10.18
CA PRO A 137 7.02 -17.38 10.15
C PRO A 137 6.92 -16.88 8.70
N GLU A 138 5.93 -16.03 8.44
CA GLU A 138 5.86 -15.31 7.18
C GLU A 138 7.14 -14.47 6.98
N PRO A 139 7.69 -14.44 5.76
CA PRO A 139 8.82 -13.56 5.47
C PRO A 139 8.38 -12.10 5.55
N THR A 140 9.06 -11.29 6.36
CA THR A 140 8.78 -9.86 6.55
C THR A 140 9.51 -8.97 5.54
N ALA A 141 10.46 -9.53 4.80
CA ALA A 141 11.21 -8.82 3.78
C ALA A 141 11.46 -9.71 2.56
N PRO A 142 11.47 -9.14 1.35
CA PRO A 142 11.97 -9.81 0.16
C PRO A 142 13.50 -10.03 0.24
N PRO A 143 14.07 -10.85 -0.67
CA PRO A 143 15.52 -11.07 -0.70
C PRO A 143 16.35 -9.83 -1.08
N GLY A 144 15.72 -8.84 -1.74
CA GLY A 144 16.37 -7.59 -2.18
C GLY A 144 16.36 -6.47 -1.15
N PRO A 145 16.92 -5.28 -1.51
CA PRO A 145 16.93 -4.12 -0.63
C PRO A 145 15.51 -3.57 -0.42
N VAL A 146 15.26 -3.11 0.81
CA VAL A 146 13.99 -2.46 1.19
C VAL A 146 14.25 -1.03 1.68
N PHE A 147 13.31 -0.13 1.41
CA PHE A 147 13.31 1.22 1.98
C PHE A 147 12.40 1.24 3.22
N GLY A 148 13.01 1.22 4.38
CA GLY A 148 12.33 1.23 5.68
C GLY A 148 12.29 2.61 6.32
N ASN A 149 11.55 2.72 7.42
CA ASN A 149 11.39 3.97 8.17
C ASN A 149 12.66 4.49 8.87
N LEU A 150 13.66 3.65 9.04
CA LEU A 150 14.93 4.02 9.70
C LEU A 150 16.10 4.05 8.70
N ASP A 151 15.81 4.18 7.40
CA ASP A 151 16.86 4.36 6.40
C ASP A 151 17.64 5.65 6.70
N PRO A 152 19.00 5.60 6.75
CA PRO A 152 19.80 6.76 7.11
C PRO A 152 19.61 7.99 6.23
N SER A 153 19.22 7.82 4.95
CA SER A 153 18.95 8.94 4.06
C SER A 153 17.78 9.82 4.52
N LEU A 154 16.85 9.28 5.32
CA LEU A 154 15.72 10.00 5.90
C LEU A 154 16.14 11.11 6.87
N GLU A 155 17.34 11.05 7.45
CA GLU A 155 17.88 12.17 8.25
C GLU A 155 17.97 13.47 7.43
N HIS A 156 18.13 13.37 6.11
CA HIS A 156 18.29 14.47 5.17
C HIS A 156 16.98 14.87 4.48
N ALA A 157 15.87 14.87 5.21
CA ALA A 157 14.58 15.31 4.69
C ALA A 157 13.78 16.13 5.71
N TRP A 158 12.85 16.94 5.17
CA TRP A 158 11.80 17.55 5.96
C TRP A 158 10.69 16.54 6.22
N HIS A 159 10.40 16.27 7.49
CA HIS A 159 9.32 15.40 7.92
C HIS A 159 8.18 16.17 8.56
N PRO A 160 6.92 15.88 8.22
CA PRO A 160 5.78 16.37 8.99
C PRO A 160 5.82 15.71 10.37
N VAL A 161 5.69 16.47 11.46
CA VAL A 161 5.77 15.90 12.81
C VAL A 161 4.57 16.23 13.68
N ALA A 162 3.80 17.27 13.33
CA ALA A 162 2.54 17.62 13.97
C ALA A 162 1.70 18.55 13.09
N LEU A 163 0.39 18.60 13.28
CA LEU A 163 -0.39 19.75 12.82
C LEU A 163 -0.09 20.94 13.70
N SER A 164 0.01 22.15 13.11
CA SER A 164 0.31 23.39 13.85
C SER A 164 -0.63 23.61 15.05
N ARG A 165 -1.89 23.17 14.92
CA ARG A 165 -2.91 23.27 15.97
C ARG A 165 -2.68 22.32 17.17
N GLU A 166 -1.85 21.31 17.03
CA GLU A 166 -1.52 20.36 18.11
C GLU A 166 -0.54 20.98 19.12
N LEU A 167 0.27 21.97 18.68
CA LEU A 167 1.22 22.67 19.53
C LEU A 167 0.71 24.08 19.84
N ARG A 168 0.14 24.27 21.04
CA ARG A 168 -0.41 25.56 21.51
C ARG A 168 0.70 26.59 21.74
N PRO A 169 0.39 27.89 21.67
CA PRO A 169 1.33 28.95 22.09
C PRO A 169 1.87 28.71 23.50
N GLY A 170 3.19 28.80 23.69
CA GLY A 170 3.88 28.51 24.95
C GLY A 170 3.87 27.06 25.37
N GLY A 171 3.33 26.15 24.53
CA GLY A 171 3.20 24.72 24.82
C GLY A 171 4.39 23.88 24.40
N TRP A 172 4.32 22.62 24.79
CA TRP A 172 5.26 21.56 24.46
C TRP A 172 4.53 20.39 23.83
N LEU A 173 5.18 19.72 22.87
CA LEU A 173 4.64 18.54 22.22
C LEU A 173 5.77 17.53 21.98
N GLN A 174 5.66 16.35 22.55
CA GLN A 174 6.56 15.26 22.22
C GLN A 174 6.11 14.59 20.92
N VAL A 175 7.03 14.43 19.99
CA VAL A 175 6.82 13.71 18.73
C VAL A 175 7.87 12.62 18.56
N ARG A 176 7.55 11.59 17.79
CA ARG A 176 8.46 10.50 17.47
C ARG A 176 8.81 10.55 15.99
N LEU A 177 10.10 10.57 15.67
CA LEU A 177 10.58 10.62 14.30
C LEU A 177 11.86 9.80 14.18
N LEU A 178 11.91 8.90 13.20
CA LEU A 178 13.07 8.05 12.89
C LEU A 178 13.61 7.31 14.12
N GLY A 179 12.71 6.68 14.90
CA GLY A 179 13.06 5.94 16.10
C GLY A 179 13.48 6.79 17.30
N ARG A 180 13.41 8.11 17.22
CA ARG A 180 13.82 9.05 18.29
C ARG A 180 12.66 9.92 18.76
N ASN A 181 12.69 10.31 20.03
CA ASN A 181 11.77 11.29 20.59
C ASN A 181 12.36 12.68 20.42
N TRP A 182 11.49 13.62 20.04
CA TRP A 182 11.78 15.02 19.90
C TRP A 182 10.77 15.82 20.71
N MET A 183 11.22 16.80 21.46
CA MET A 183 10.36 17.74 22.17
C MET A 183 10.25 19.04 21.35
N LEU A 184 9.07 19.32 20.83
CA LEU A 184 8.77 20.60 20.18
C LEU A 184 8.31 21.61 21.23
N ARG A 185 8.78 22.85 21.13
CA ARG A 185 8.40 23.96 21.99
C ARG A 185 8.06 25.17 21.15
N ARG A 186 6.90 25.78 21.41
CA ARG A 186 6.49 27.01 20.73
C ARG A 186 6.80 28.22 21.58
N GLU A 187 7.65 29.12 21.08
CA GLU A 187 7.99 30.42 21.67
C GLU A 187 7.57 31.54 20.71
N GLY A 188 6.43 32.17 21.00
CA GLY A 188 5.85 33.12 20.08
C GLY A 188 5.50 32.52 18.73
N PRO A 189 5.98 33.08 17.60
CA PRO A 189 5.76 32.50 16.26
C PRO A 189 6.71 31.35 15.93
N GLU A 190 7.78 31.14 16.68
CA GLU A 190 8.82 30.17 16.40
C GLU A 190 8.56 28.82 17.08
N VAL A 191 9.03 27.75 16.45
CA VAL A 191 9.02 26.39 17.01
C VAL A 191 10.44 25.88 17.05
N ALA A 192 10.91 25.47 18.23
CA ALA A 192 12.20 24.84 18.45
C ALA A 192 12.04 23.34 18.74
N ALA A 193 13.08 22.57 18.50
CA ALA A 193 13.15 21.14 18.82
C ALA A 193 14.29 20.86 19.81
N ASP A 194 14.05 19.89 20.70
CA ASP A 194 15.04 19.31 21.61
C ASP A 194 15.00 17.77 21.45
N PRO A 195 16.12 17.10 21.10
CA PRO A 195 17.44 17.70 20.80
C PRO A 195 17.41 18.68 19.62
N PRO A 196 18.43 19.56 19.49
CA PRO A 196 18.49 20.50 18.37
C PRO A 196 18.47 19.78 17.03
N ALA A 197 17.61 20.24 16.12
CA ALA A 197 17.53 19.79 14.75
C ALA A 197 18.22 20.76 13.79
N TYR A 198 18.48 20.36 12.55
CA TYR A 198 18.90 21.30 11.50
C TYR A 198 17.91 22.44 11.35
N GLY A 199 16.60 22.12 11.36
CA GLY A 199 15.56 23.13 11.33
C GLY A 199 14.18 22.62 11.71
N VAL A 200 13.35 23.60 12.11
CA VAL A 200 11.90 23.43 12.29
C VAL A 200 11.20 24.55 11.54
N ARG A 201 10.14 24.23 10.80
CA ARG A 201 9.35 25.23 10.07
C ARG A 201 7.87 24.86 10.07
N GLU A 202 7.02 25.86 9.85
CA GLU A 202 5.58 25.65 9.62
C GLU A 202 5.24 25.92 8.16
N ARG A 203 4.56 24.97 7.53
CA ARG A 203 4.06 25.09 6.16
C ARG A 203 2.79 24.28 6.01
N LEU A 204 1.78 24.79 5.31
CA LEU A 204 0.48 24.13 5.08
C LEU A 204 -0.28 23.81 6.38
N GLY A 205 -0.01 24.48 7.50
CA GLY A 205 -0.61 24.16 8.80
C GLY A 205 -0.02 22.92 9.48
N VAL A 206 1.18 22.52 9.07
CA VAL A 206 1.97 21.40 9.60
C VAL A 206 3.30 21.90 10.09
N ILE A 207 3.76 21.39 11.23
CA ILE A 207 5.12 21.56 11.73
C ILE A 207 6.00 20.52 11.09
N TRP A 208 7.09 20.97 10.46
CA TRP A 208 8.09 20.15 9.79
C TRP A 208 9.40 20.21 10.55
N LEU A 209 10.07 19.10 10.68
CA LEU A 209 11.37 18.94 11.31
C LEU A 209 12.35 18.29 10.32
N ALA A 210 13.55 18.87 10.19
CA ALA A 210 14.66 18.27 9.47
C ALA A 210 15.75 17.92 10.50
N PRO A 211 16.06 16.62 10.71
CA PRO A 211 17.13 16.22 11.64
C PRO A 211 18.51 16.71 11.23
N ALA A 212 18.84 16.57 9.93
CA ALA A 212 20.07 17.04 9.28
C ALA A 212 19.74 17.95 8.10
N GLU A 213 20.76 18.46 7.38
CA GLU A 213 20.59 19.31 6.21
C GLU A 213 19.76 18.59 5.14
N PRO A 214 18.57 19.11 4.78
CA PRO A 214 17.65 18.41 3.90
C PRO A 214 18.05 18.53 2.44
N ALA A 215 17.87 17.43 1.70
CA ALA A 215 18.08 17.33 0.26
C ALA A 215 16.78 17.13 -0.52
N ASP A 216 15.66 17.02 0.17
CA ASP A 216 14.35 16.76 -0.42
C ASP A 216 13.76 18.00 -1.12
N VAL A 217 12.90 17.75 -2.10
CA VAL A 217 12.13 18.78 -2.81
C VAL A 217 10.74 18.90 -2.18
N ALA A 218 10.35 20.12 -1.83
CA ALA A 218 9.05 20.37 -1.22
C ALA A 218 7.92 20.15 -2.22
N LEU A 219 6.84 19.48 -1.78
CA LEU A 219 5.61 19.33 -2.55
C LEU A 219 4.89 20.68 -2.66
N GLU A 220 4.59 21.12 -3.88
CA GLU A 220 3.76 22.29 -4.11
C GLU A 220 2.28 21.93 -4.07
N VAL A 221 1.50 22.74 -3.34
CA VAL A 221 0.04 22.59 -3.17
C VAL A 221 -0.60 23.96 -3.43
N PRO A 222 -0.74 24.38 -4.71
CA PRO A 222 -1.27 25.71 -5.04
C PRO A 222 -2.70 25.93 -4.53
N GLU A 223 -3.49 24.87 -4.41
CA GLU A 223 -4.85 24.90 -3.88
C GLU A 223 -4.91 25.40 -2.41
N ALA A 224 -3.82 25.26 -1.65
CA ALA A 224 -3.77 25.66 -0.24
C ALA A 224 -3.85 27.19 -0.03
N THR A 225 -3.47 27.97 -1.04
CA THR A 225 -3.52 29.45 -1.03
C THR A 225 -4.63 30.01 -1.92
N ASP A 226 -5.32 29.14 -2.68
CA ASP A 226 -6.39 29.54 -3.55
C ASP A 226 -7.72 29.67 -2.78
N ARG A 227 -8.30 30.87 -2.77
CA ARG A 227 -9.56 31.18 -2.07
C ARG A 227 -10.78 30.42 -2.60
N ARG A 228 -10.67 29.76 -3.75
CA ARG A 228 -11.72 28.87 -4.31
C ARG A 228 -11.76 27.51 -3.62
N PHE A 229 -10.84 27.22 -2.73
CA PHE A 229 -10.75 25.93 -2.04
C PHE A 229 -11.03 26.08 -0.54
N VAL A 230 -11.78 25.11 -0.01
CA VAL A 230 -11.94 24.87 1.42
C VAL A 230 -10.94 23.84 1.85
N SER A 231 -10.02 24.19 2.74
CA SER A 231 -9.02 23.25 3.28
C SER A 231 -9.50 22.64 4.58
N ARG A 232 -9.37 21.32 4.72
CA ARG A 232 -9.74 20.55 5.93
C ARG A 232 -8.71 19.47 6.21
N TRP A 233 -8.06 19.57 7.35
CA TRP A 233 -7.20 18.52 7.88
C TRP A 233 -8.01 17.48 8.66
N LEU A 234 -7.83 16.21 8.33
CA LEU A 234 -8.31 15.11 9.15
C LEU A 234 -7.52 15.06 10.48
N PRO A 235 -8.05 14.43 11.55
CA PRO A 235 -7.23 14.03 12.68
C PRO A 235 -6.08 13.14 12.17
N PRO A 236 -4.83 13.34 12.63
CA PRO A 236 -3.74 12.46 12.24
C PRO A 236 -4.01 11.02 12.64
N LEU A 237 -3.66 10.09 11.75
CA LEU A 237 -3.84 8.66 11.95
C LEU A 237 -2.48 7.98 12.08
N ARG A 238 -2.43 6.85 12.77
CA ARG A 238 -1.28 5.94 12.76
C ARG A 238 -1.60 4.70 11.96
N SER A 239 -0.62 4.27 11.18
CA SER A 239 -0.64 2.99 10.48
C SER A 239 0.49 2.12 11.01
N PRO A 240 0.24 0.84 11.25
CA PRO A 240 1.33 -0.10 11.45
C PRO A 240 2.13 -0.22 10.15
N GLY A 241 3.44 -0.45 10.29
CA GLY A 241 4.36 -0.61 9.17
C GLY A 241 4.99 0.67 8.65
N PRO A 242 5.96 0.52 7.73
CA PRO A 242 6.74 1.61 7.18
C PRO A 242 5.97 2.46 6.18
N ALA A 243 6.40 3.72 6.02
CA ALA A 243 5.75 4.71 5.15
C ALA A 243 5.82 4.37 3.65
N GLY A 244 6.84 3.65 3.21
CA GLY A 244 7.02 3.28 1.80
C GLY A 244 5.86 2.49 1.21
N PRO A 245 5.43 1.36 1.80
CA PRO A 245 4.24 0.62 1.36
C PRO A 245 2.95 1.44 1.42
N ILE A 246 2.79 2.34 2.39
CA ILE A 246 1.63 3.25 2.47
C ILE A 246 1.62 4.20 1.25
N ALA A 247 2.79 4.75 0.89
CA ALA A 247 2.93 5.60 -0.29
C ALA A 247 2.63 4.83 -1.59
N ASP A 248 3.07 3.57 -1.69
CA ASP A 248 2.79 2.69 -2.84
C ASP A 248 1.28 2.44 -2.99
N THR A 249 0.59 2.12 -1.90
CA THR A 249 -0.88 1.95 -1.88
C THR A 249 -1.60 3.23 -2.32
N PHE A 250 -1.20 4.40 -1.82
CA PHE A 250 -1.82 5.67 -2.24
C PHE A 250 -1.66 5.95 -3.75
N LEU A 251 -0.55 5.54 -4.34
CA LEU A 251 -0.26 5.74 -5.76
C LEU A 251 -0.88 4.67 -6.67
N ASP A 252 -1.33 3.57 -6.11
CA ASP A 252 -1.96 2.47 -6.83
C ASP A 252 -3.43 2.80 -7.15
N ALA A 253 -3.81 2.63 -8.42
CA ALA A 253 -5.18 2.83 -8.87
C ALA A 253 -5.97 1.51 -8.99
N THR A 254 -5.32 0.37 -8.78
CA THR A 254 -5.92 -0.95 -9.07
C THR A 254 -6.52 -1.63 -7.83
N HIS A 255 -6.06 -1.30 -6.63
CA HIS A 255 -6.54 -1.89 -5.39
C HIS A 255 -7.97 -1.46 -5.01
N GLY A 256 -8.39 -0.26 -5.47
CA GLY A 256 -9.62 0.38 -5.00
C GLY A 256 -10.86 -0.49 -5.12
N ALA A 257 -11.02 -1.22 -6.22
CA ALA A 257 -12.15 -2.11 -6.45
C ALA A 257 -12.19 -3.34 -5.52
N PHE A 258 -11.07 -3.71 -4.92
CA PHE A 258 -10.90 -4.91 -4.08
C PHE A 258 -10.81 -4.56 -2.59
N VAL A 259 -10.07 -3.51 -2.25
CA VAL A 259 -9.90 -3.05 -0.86
C VAL A 259 -11.07 -2.17 -0.41
N HIS A 260 -11.68 -1.41 -1.34
CA HIS A 260 -12.75 -0.45 -1.07
C HIS A 260 -14.08 -0.76 -1.79
N PRO A 261 -14.57 -2.00 -1.85
CA PRO A 261 -15.75 -2.34 -2.65
C PRO A 261 -17.02 -1.62 -2.17
N ALA A 262 -17.11 -1.27 -0.89
CA ALA A 262 -18.24 -0.55 -0.31
C ALA A 262 -18.13 0.97 -0.41
N THR A 263 -16.95 1.52 -0.68
CA THR A 263 -16.69 2.97 -0.70
C THR A 263 -16.36 3.51 -2.08
N ILE A 264 -15.67 2.73 -2.92
CA ILE A 264 -15.27 3.12 -4.29
C ILE A 264 -16.14 2.39 -5.32
N GLY A 265 -16.63 1.21 -5.00
CA GLY A 265 -17.49 0.41 -5.88
C GLY A 265 -16.90 -0.97 -6.21
N PRO A 266 -17.75 -1.83 -6.82
CA PRO A 266 -17.38 -3.21 -7.11
C PRO A 266 -16.30 -3.31 -8.19
N ALA A 267 -15.70 -4.49 -8.28
CA ALA A 267 -14.63 -4.82 -9.22
C ALA A 267 -15.08 -4.90 -10.70
N ASP A 268 -16.36 -4.74 -11.00
CA ASP A 268 -16.86 -4.68 -12.37
C ASP A 268 -16.25 -3.44 -13.08
N GLY A 269 -15.37 -3.68 -14.05
CA GLY A 269 -14.62 -2.62 -14.70
C GLY A 269 -13.29 -2.26 -14.02
N ALA A 270 -12.68 -3.21 -13.32
CA ALA A 270 -11.37 -3.04 -12.67
C ALA A 270 -10.19 -2.85 -13.65
N GLU A 271 -10.44 -2.86 -14.97
CA GLU A 271 -9.43 -2.52 -15.96
C GLU A 271 -8.92 -1.09 -15.76
N VAL A 272 -7.59 -0.95 -15.71
CA VAL A 272 -6.92 0.33 -15.50
C VAL A 272 -5.94 0.59 -16.62
N ALA A 273 -6.19 1.63 -17.40
CA ALA A 273 -5.24 2.07 -18.42
C ALA A 273 -3.89 2.45 -17.78
N PRO A 274 -2.77 2.13 -18.43
CA PRO A 274 -1.45 2.53 -17.94
C PRO A 274 -1.38 4.05 -17.76
N PRO A 275 -0.98 4.55 -16.59
CA PRO A 275 -0.85 5.98 -16.37
C PRO A 275 0.39 6.54 -17.09
N ASP A 276 0.30 7.76 -17.61
CA ASP A 276 1.48 8.52 -18.04
C ASP A 276 2.21 9.03 -16.78
N VAL A 277 3.53 8.83 -16.72
CA VAL A 277 4.37 9.21 -15.58
C VAL A 277 5.53 10.06 -16.07
N GLN A 278 5.56 11.31 -15.64
CA GLN A 278 6.62 12.28 -15.96
C GLN A 278 7.54 12.45 -14.76
N ARG A 279 8.81 12.10 -14.92
CA ARG A 279 9.82 12.27 -13.87
C ARG A 279 10.17 13.74 -13.71
N GLU A 280 10.33 14.14 -12.46
CA GLU A 280 10.67 15.50 -12.05
C GLU A 280 11.77 15.46 -10.97
N PRO A 281 12.47 16.59 -10.70
CA PRO A 281 13.40 16.65 -9.57
C PRO A 281 12.72 16.24 -8.25
N GLY A 282 13.32 15.26 -7.56
CA GLY A 282 12.82 14.74 -6.29
C GLY A 282 11.55 13.90 -6.38
N GLY A 283 11.09 13.49 -7.59
CA GLY A 283 9.89 12.66 -7.69
C GLY A 283 9.30 12.55 -9.09
N PHE A 284 7.97 12.62 -9.19
CA PHE A 284 7.24 12.53 -10.46
C PHE A 284 5.84 13.13 -10.36
N THR A 285 5.27 13.41 -11.53
CA THR A 285 3.84 13.69 -11.71
C THR A 285 3.25 12.69 -12.71
N SER A 286 2.03 12.24 -12.45
CA SER A 286 1.30 11.30 -13.32
C SER A 286 -0.11 11.82 -13.57
N VAL A 287 -0.51 11.88 -14.82
CA VAL A 287 -1.83 12.37 -15.24
C VAL A 287 -2.59 11.26 -15.96
N GLN A 288 -3.87 11.12 -15.63
CA GLN A 288 -4.77 10.18 -16.27
C GLN A 288 -6.15 10.81 -16.44
N GLU A 289 -6.75 10.68 -17.61
CA GLU A 289 -8.15 11.05 -17.83
C GLU A 289 -8.99 9.80 -18.03
N GLN A 290 -10.16 9.79 -17.40
CA GLN A 290 -11.10 8.67 -17.51
C GLN A 290 -12.54 9.15 -17.39
N TRP A 291 -13.45 8.35 -17.94
CA TRP A 291 -14.87 8.51 -17.70
C TRP A 291 -15.26 7.82 -16.40
N CYS A 292 -15.98 8.52 -15.53
CA CYS A 292 -16.52 7.96 -14.30
C CYS A 292 -17.89 8.58 -13.98
N ASP A 293 -18.69 7.86 -13.20
CA ASP A 293 -19.94 8.38 -12.69
C ASP A 293 -19.69 9.39 -11.58
N ASN A 294 -20.44 10.51 -11.60
CA ASN A 294 -20.38 11.57 -10.61
C ASN A 294 -21.76 11.83 -9.99
N PRO A 295 -22.27 10.93 -9.15
CA PRO A 295 -23.61 11.08 -8.57
C PRO A 295 -23.70 12.23 -7.54
N VAL A 296 -22.57 12.79 -7.13
CA VAL A 296 -22.52 13.90 -6.15
C VAL A 296 -22.58 15.28 -6.82
N ASP A 297 -22.54 15.38 -8.15
CA ASP A 297 -22.73 16.63 -8.86
C ASP A 297 -24.21 17.05 -8.77
N PRO A 298 -24.54 18.22 -8.18
CA PRO A 298 -25.92 18.68 -8.05
C PRO A 298 -26.66 18.80 -9.39
N GLU A 299 -25.96 19.16 -10.46
CA GLU A 299 -26.54 19.31 -11.79
C GLU A 299 -26.96 17.99 -12.43
N VAL A 300 -26.39 16.85 -11.97
CA VAL A 300 -26.85 15.52 -12.40
C VAL A 300 -28.25 15.25 -11.87
N ALA A 301 -28.51 15.55 -10.61
CA ALA A 301 -29.85 15.39 -10.00
C ALA A 301 -30.90 16.33 -10.65
N LEU A 302 -30.47 17.48 -11.16
CA LEU A 302 -31.33 18.46 -11.86
C LEU A 302 -31.45 18.19 -13.36
N GLY A 303 -30.75 17.19 -13.91
CA GLY A 303 -30.73 16.89 -15.33
C GLY A 303 -29.91 17.86 -16.20
N GLY A 304 -29.13 18.76 -15.57
CA GLY A 304 -28.29 19.75 -16.26
C GLY A 304 -26.95 19.17 -16.76
N ARG A 305 -26.49 18.09 -16.18
CA ARG A 305 -25.28 17.37 -16.62
C ARG A 305 -25.50 15.84 -16.61
N PRO A 306 -24.79 15.07 -17.47
CA PRO A 306 -24.86 13.62 -17.46
C PRO A 306 -24.20 13.04 -16.20
N LEU A 307 -24.68 11.86 -15.75
CA LEU A 307 -24.06 11.13 -14.63
C LEU A 307 -22.60 10.78 -14.93
N ARG A 308 -22.33 10.30 -16.16
CA ARG A 308 -21.00 9.92 -16.61
C ARG A 308 -20.24 11.14 -17.14
N GLN A 309 -19.17 11.52 -16.45
CA GLN A 309 -18.38 12.72 -16.70
C GLN A 309 -16.90 12.38 -16.88
N ARG A 310 -16.17 13.26 -17.57
CA ARG A 310 -14.71 13.15 -17.69
C ARG A 310 -14.05 13.67 -16.43
N ARG A 311 -13.15 12.84 -15.85
CA ARG A 311 -12.35 13.20 -14.69
C ARG A 311 -10.87 13.11 -15.04
N ARG A 312 -10.12 14.19 -14.78
CA ARG A 312 -8.67 14.20 -14.79
C ARG A 312 -8.17 13.92 -13.39
N THR A 313 -7.30 12.93 -13.27
CA THR A 313 -6.64 12.54 -12.01
C THR A 313 -5.16 12.81 -12.15
N THR A 314 -4.60 13.64 -11.27
CA THR A 314 -3.18 13.98 -11.23
C THR A 314 -2.60 13.52 -9.90
N TYR A 315 -1.64 12.59 -9.96
CA TYR A 315 -0.82 12.22 -8.81
C TYR A 315 0.52 12.96 -8.88
N THR A 316 0.95 13.52 -7.76
CA THR A 316 2.28 14.11 -7.59
C THR A 316 2.94 13.47 -6.40
N PHE A 317 4.16 13.00 -6.56
CA PHE A 317 5.01 12.45 -5.50
C PHE A 317 6.28 13.27 -5.38
N ARG A 318 6.70 13.56 -4.14
CA ARG A 318 8.02 14.08 -3.79
C ARG A 318 8.61 13.22 -2.68
N ALA A 319 9.81 12.71 -2.96
CA ALA A 319 10.55 11.92 -1.98
C ALA A 319 10.89 12.74 -0.73
N PRO A 320 10.93 12.12 0.47
CA PRO A 320 10.64 10.71 0.63
C PRO A 320 9.14 10.38 0.67
N PHE A 321 8.24 11.24 1.22
CA PHE A 321 6.88 10.85 1.56
C PHE A 321 5.86 11.99 1.51
N GLN A 322 5.95 12.83 0.48
CA GLN A 322 4.99 13.90 0.23
C GLN A 322 4.18 13.57 -1.03
N LEU A 323 2.86 13.40 -0.89
CA LEU A 323 1.99 12.95 -1.97
C LEU A 323 0.79 13.87 -2.13
N ARG A 324 0.36 14.07 -3.38
CA ARG A 324 -0.84 14.80 -3.74
C ARG A 324 -1.62 14.06 -4.81
N LEU A 325 -2.91 13.89 -4.58
CA LEU A 325 -3.89 13.42 -5.57
C LEU A 325 -4.86 14.56 -5.86
N ARG A 326 -4.91 15.04 -7.10
CA ARG A 326 -5.89 16.01 -7.57
C ARG A 326 -6.85 15.35 -8.54
N GLN A 327 -8.12 15.40 -8.24
CA GLN A 327 -9.22 14.92 -9.08
C GLN A 327 -10.07 16.10 -9.53
N GLU A 328 -10.22 16.28 -10.83
CA GLU A 328 -10.95 17.38 -11.44
C GLU A 328 -11.97 16.86 -12.44
N PHE A 329 -13.23 17.18 -12.25
CA PHE A 329 -14.28 16.95 -13.23
C PHE A 329 -14.25 18.05 -14.30
N LEU A 330 -13.91 17.67 -15.53
CA LEU A 330 -13.60 18.65 -16.59
C LEU A 330 -14.82 19.47 -17.02
N ASP A 331 -16.03 18.92 -16.90
CA ASP A 331 -17.27 19.58 -17.31
C ASP A 331 -17.75 20.62 -16.27
N SER A 332 -17.49 20.42 -14.99
CA SER A 332 -17.90 21.32 -13.90
C SER A 332 -16.75 22.15 -13.35
N GLY A 333 -15.52 21.69 -13.50
CA GLY A 333 -14.35 22.24 -12.82
C GLY A 333 -14.31 21.91 -11.33
N ALA A 334 -15.27 21.13 -10.82
CA ALA A 334 -15.25 20.67 -9.43
C ALA A 334 -13.98 19.87 -9.16
N THR A 335 -13.30 20.20 -8.05
CA THR A 335 -11.97 19.65 -7.76
C THR A 335 -11.89 19.19 -6.32
N THR A 336 -11.38 17.98 -6.15
CA THR A 336 -10.92 17.45 -4.85
C THR A 336 -9.43 17.22 -4.92
N THR A 337 -8.67 17.86 -4.04
CA THR A 337 -7.25 17.60 -3.86
C THR A 337 -7.02 16.96 -2.49
N ILE A 338 -6.32 15.84 -2.47
CA ILE A 338 -5.95 15.11 -1.26
C ILE A 338 -4.44 15.19 -1.12
N VAL A 339 -3.98 15.72 0.00
CA VAL A 339 -2.55 15.77 0.34
C VAL A 339 -2.29 14.75 1.43
N TYR A 340 -1.34 13.85 1.19
CA TYR A 340 -0.82 12.90 2.15
C TYR A 340 0.62 13.25 2.49
N LEU A 341 0.89 13.39 3.78
CA LEU A 341 2.23 13.59 4.31
C LEU A 341 2.48 12.48 5.33
N LEU A 342 3.53 11.68 5.11
CA LEU A 342 3.81 10.53 5.97
C LEU A 342 5.03 10.83 6.85
N GLN A 343 4.89 10.52 8.12
CA GLN A 343 5.94 10.62 9.13
C GLN A 343 6.39 9.21 9.51
N PRO A 344 7.65 8.84 9.25
CA PRO A 344 8.22 7.60 9.76
C PRO A 344 8.49 7.75 11.27
N GLU A 345 7.65 7.16 12.13
CA GLU A 345 7.80 7.25 13.58
C GLU A 345 8.85 6.27 14.09
N ASP A 346 8.68 5.00 13.76
CA ASP A 346 9.54 3.88 14.16
C ASP A 346 9.69 2.87 13.02
N LEU A 347 10.44 1.80 13.27
CA LEU A 347 10.66 0.71 12.31
C LEU A 347 9.34 0.21 11.72
N ASP A 348 8.32 0.07 12.56
CA ASP A 348 7.04 -0.59 12.28
C ASP A 348 5.82 0.34 12.46
N SER A 349 6.02 1.65 12.50
CA SER A 349 4.91 2.60 12.60
C SER A 349 5.14 3.89 11.84
N SER A 350 4.07 4.39 11.23
CA SER A 350 4.05 5.65 10.50
C SER A 350 2.83 6.47 10.89
N ARG A 351 2.96 7.80 10.92
CA ARG A 351 1.86 8.73 11.14
C ARG A 351 1.47 9.42 9.85
N LEU A 352 0.17 9.52 9.61
CA LEU A 352 -0.40 10.06 8.39
C LEU A 352 -1.09 11.39 8.69
N TYR A 353 -0.75 12.42 7.92
CA TYR A 353 -1.41 13.71 7.90
C TYR A 353 -2.11 13.86 6.57
N VAL A 354 -3.44 13.98 6.60
CA VAL A 354 -4.27 14.03 5.40
C VAL A 354 -5.06 15.34 5.37
N CYS A 355 -4.90 16.09 4.28
CA CYS A 355 -5.65 17.31 4.03
C CYS A 355 -6.51 17.17 2.78
N LEU A 356 -7.79 17.54 2.89
CA LEU A 356 -8.69 17.72 1.76
C LEU A 356 -8.77 19.19 1.39
N LEU A 357 -8.64 19.49 0.09
CA LEU A 357 -8.90 20.81 -0.47
C LEU A 357 -9.99 20.64 -1.52
N LEU A 358 -11.12 21.29 -1.30
CA LEU A 358 -12.38 21.08 -2.02
C LEU A 358 -12.81 22.37 -2.72
N SER A 359 -13.23 22.25 -3.98
CA SER A 359 -13.80 23.33 -4.77
C SER A 359 -14.94 22.81 -5.66
N ASP A 360 -16.07 23.48 -5.70
CA ASP A 360 -17.21 23.14 -6.56
C ASP A 360 -17.02 23.66 -8.01
N GLY A 361 -15.90 24.31 -8.29
CA GLY A 361 -15.51 24.79 -9.60
C GLY A 361 -15.54 26.31 -9.77
N PRO A 362 -15.11 26.82 -10.94
CA PRO A 362 -15.09 28.22 -11.24
C PRO A 362 -16.48 28.86 -11.19
N GLY A 363 -16.60 29.99 -10.46
CA GLY A 363 -17.87 30.72 -10.35
C GLY A 363 -18.90 30.08 -9.40
N GLN A 364 -18.58 28.93 -8.82
CA GLN A 364 -19.44 28.28 -7.84
C GLN A 364 -19.14 28.80 -6.42
N PRO A 365 -20.12 28.76 -5.50
CA PRO A 365 -19.87 29.03 -4.09
C PRO A 365 -18.90 28.00 -3.52
N LEU A 366 -18.28 28.33 -2.40
CA LEU A 366 -17.43 27.36 -1.67
C LEU A 366 -18.26 26.18 -1.18
N PRO A 367 -17.69 24.95 -1.17
CA PRO A 367 -18.33 23.78 -0.60
C PRO A 367 -18.84 24.04 0.82
N THR A 368 -20.08 23.63 1.09
CA THR A 368 -20.69 23.84 2.40
C THR A 368 -19.98 23.05 3.51
N PRO A 369 -20.12 23.46 4.79
CA PRO A 369 -19.60 22.65 5.90
C PRO A 369 -20.10 21.23 5.91
N ALA A 370 -21.37 21.00 5.49
CA ALA A 370 -21.95 19.67 5.40
C ALA A 370 -21.31 18.82 4.28
N THR A 371 -21.10 19.41 3.09
CA THR A 371 -20.38 18.77 1.98
C THR A 371 -18.95 18.38 2.40
N ALA A 372 -18.21 19.32 3.03
CA ALA A 372 -16.86 19.07 3.52
C ALA A 372 -16.84 17.96 4.59
N ALA A 373 -17.80 17.93 5.51
CA ALA A 373 -17.90 16.89 6.53
C ALA A 373 -18.18 15.51 5.91
N GLY A 374 -19.03 15.43 4.88
CA GLY A 374 -19.29 14.21 4.12
C GLY A 374 -18.03 13.65 3.44
N GLN A 375 -17.25 14.51 2.79
CA GLN A 375 -15.98 14.15 2.15
C GLN A 375 -14.93 13.69 3.17
N ILE A 376 -14.84 14.35 4.32
CA ILE A 376 -13.97 13.92 5.43
C ILE A 376 -14.36 12.53 5.92
N ALA A 377 -15.66 12.29 6.14
CA ALA A 377 -16.14 10.98 6.59
C ALA A 377 -15.86 9.86 5.59
N LEU A 378 -16.01 10.14 4.28
CA LEU A 378 -15.67 9.21 3.22
C LEU A 378 -14.17 8.91 3.23
N GLN A 379 -13.33 9.95 3.23
CA GLN A 379 -11.88 9.78 3.24
C GLN A 379 -11.38 9.03 4.48
N HIS A 380 -11.99 9.28 5.63
CA HIS A 380 -11.65 8.58 6.87
C HIS A 380 -11.97 7.08 6.80
N ARG A 381 -13.07 6.69 6.13
CA ARG A 381 -13.40 5.27 5.89
C ARG A 381 -12.40 4.61 4.96
N ILE A 382 -12.07 5.24 3.83
CA ILE A 382 -11.06 4.76 2.86
C ILE A 382 -9.72 4.53 3.57
N LEU A 383 -9.24 5.53 4.33
CA LEU A 383 -8.02 5.40 5.13
C LEU A 383 -8.06 4.25 6.13
N GLY A 384 -9.21 4.04 6.79
CA GLY A 384 -9.37 2.92 7.72
C GLY A 384 -9.29 1.56 7.03
N GLU A 385 -9.74 1.45 5.78
CA GLU A 385 -9.63 0.24 4.95
C GLU A 385 -8.18 0.04 4.51
N ASP A 386 -7.50 1.08 4.06
CA ASP A 386 -6.08 1.06 3.69
C ASP A 386 -5.18 0.63 4.86
N ILE A 387 -5.38 1.23 6.04
CA ILE A 387 -4.61 0.90 7.25
C ILE A 387 -4.78 -0.57 7.64
N ARG A 388 -6.00 -1.13 7.51
CA ARG A 388 -6.22 -2.57 7.76
C ARG A 388 -5.50 -3.45 6.74
N SER A 389 -5.51 -3.05 5.47
CA SER A 389 -4.78 -3.75 4.41
C SER A 389 -3.26 -3.70 4.65
N GLN A 390 -2.74 -2.53 5.03
CA GLN A 390 -1.32 -2.36 5.37
C GLN A 390 -0.89 -3.20 6.57
N ALA A 391 -1.71 -3.27 7.60
CA ALA A 391 -1.43 -4.11 8.79
C ALA A 391 -1.26 -5.59 8.43
N ALA A 392 -1.92 -6.06 7.38
CA ALA A 392 -1.82 -7.43 6.91
C ALA A 392 -0.55 -7.71 6.08
N LEU A 393 0.12 -6.68 5.54
CA LEU A 393 1.31 -6.87 4.71
C LEU A 393 2.52 -7.34 5.52
N ASP A 394 2.68 -6.84 6.75
CA ASP A 394 3.80 -7.15 7.65
C ASP A 394 5.17 -7.09 6.94
N LEU A 395 5.43 -5.98 6.26
CA LEU A 395 6.67 -5.73 5.52
C LEU A 395 7.59 -4.80 6.32
N ALA A 396 8.89 -5.10 6.33
CA ALA A 396 9.91 -4.26 6.97
C ALA A 396 10.21 -2.96 6.20
N GLY A 397 9.79 -2.87 4.94
CA GLY A 397 9.98 -1.71 4.06
C GLY A 397 9.40 -1.92 2.68
N LEU A 398 9.47 -0.91 1.83
CA LEU A 398 9.12 -1.02 0.43
C LEU A 398 10.23 -1.75 -0.33
N PRO A 399 9.94 -2.86 -1.05
CA PRO A 399 10.90 -3.51 -1.93
C PRO A 399 11.39 -2.54 -3.01
N LEU A 400 12.70 -2.41 -3.17
CA LEU A 400 13.30 -1.52 -4.18
C LEU A 400 13.72 -2.27 -5.45
N ASP A 401 14.11 -3.55 -5.34
CA ASP A 401 14.37 -4.37 -6.52
C ASP A 401 13.04 -4.77 -7.18
N ARG A 402 12.84 -4.28 -8.40
CA ARG A 402 11.65 -4.60 -9.20
C ARG A 402 11.51 -6.09 -9.55
N ARG A 403 12.52 -6.91 -9.24
CA ARG A 403 12.47 -8.37 -9.43
C ARG A 403 11.81 -9.07 -8.26
N ASP A 404 11.71 -8.43 -7.11
CA ASP A 404 11.05 -8.99 -5.92
C ASP A 404 9.52 -9.05 -6.06
N GLU A 405 8.98 -8.28 -7.00
CA GLU A 405 7.55 -8.19 -7.30
C GLU A 405 7.29 -8.36 -8.80
N VAL A 406 6.06 -8.68 -9.14
CA VAL A 406 5.61 -8.74 -10.54
C VAL A 406 4.77 -7.50 -10.84
N HIS A 407 5.23 -6.71 -11.79
CA HIS A 407 4.57 -5.49 -12.20
C HIS A 407 3.79 -5.67 -13.50
N VAL A 408 2.64 -5.00 -13.59
CA VAL A 408 1.85 -4.84 -14.81
C VAL A 408 1.84 -3.37 -15.26
N PRO A 409 1.39 -3.04 -16.48
CA PRO A 409 1.43 -1.65 -16.98
C PRO A 409 0.74 -0.62 -16.06
N ALA A 410 -0.30 -1.02 -15.34
CA ALA A 410 -0.99 -0.17 -14.37
C ALA A 410 -0.12 0.26 -13.18
N ASP A 411 0.98 -0.49 -12.88
CA ASP A 411 1.89 -0.23 -11.75
C ASP A 411 2.95 0.85 -12.03
N ALA A 412 2.88 1.56 -13.14
CA ALA A 412 3.91 2.52 -13.55
C ALA A 412 4.24 3.58 -12.47
N ARG A 413 3.25 4.01 -11.65
CA ARG A 413 3.47 4.92 -10.51
C ARG A 413 4.27 4.25 -9.39
N GLY A 414 3.98 3.00 -9.05
CA GLY A 414 4.73 2.22 -8.06
C GLY A 414 6.17 1.98 -8.47
N ILE A 415 6.41 1.78 -9.77
CA ILE A 415 7.77 1.68 -10.34
C ILE A 415 8.50 3.04 -10.23
N ALA A 416 7.81 4.14 -10.54
CA ALA A 416 8.38 5.49 -10.42
C ALA A 416 8.68 5.87 -8.96
N LEU A 417 7.84 5.44 -8.01
CA LEU A 417 8.08 5.60 -6.57
C LEU A 417 9.41 4.95 -6.16
N ARG A 418 9.62 3.68 -6.52
CA ARG A 418 10.85 2.94 -6.20
C ARG A 418 12.08 3.64 -6.75
N GLN A 419 12.00 4.12 -7.99
CA GLN A 419 13.10 4.85 -8.61
C GLN A 419 13.36 6.20 -7.90
N ALA A 420 12.32 6.97 -7.57
CA ALA A 420 12.48 8.25 -6.88
C ALA A 420 13.09 8.08 -5.47
N LEU A 421 12.73 6.99 -4.77
CA LEU A 421 13.33 6.66 -3.47
C LEU A 421 14.79 6.22 -3.62
N CYS A 422 15.14 5.44 -4.65
CA CYS A 422 16.54 5.11 -4.95
C CYS A 422 17.37 6.37 -5.24
N ASP A 423 16.84 7.30 -6.03
CA ASP A 423 17.49 8.58 -6.34
C ASP A 423 17.69 9.42 -5.07
N PHE A 424 16.68 9.46 -4.19
CA PHE A 424 16.74 10.14 -2.89
C PHE A 424 17.81 9.54 -1.97
N MET A 425 17.85 8.21 -1.82
CA MET A 425 18.87 7.51 -1.05
C MET A 425 20.29 7.83 -1.54
N ALA A 426 20.49 7.86 -2.87
CA ALA A 426 21.79 8.18 -3.46
C ALA A 426 22.24 9.62 -3.15
N VAL A 427 21.31 10.57 -3.01
CA VAL A 427 21.62 11.94 -2.55
C VAL A 427 22.00 11.95 -1.09
N GLY A 428 21.18 11.33 -0.21
CA GLY A 428 21.45 11.24 1.22
C GLY A 428 22.79 10.58 1.55
N GLN A 429 23.13 9.49 0.84
CA GLN A 429 24.43 8.82 1.01
C GLN A 429 25.63 9.72 0.69
N ARG A 430 25.53 10.58 -0.31
CA ARG A 430 26.58 11.57 -0.63
C ARG A 430 26.74 12.62 0.49
N GLN A 431 25.65 13.03 1.13
CA GLN A 431 25.69 13.95 2.28
C GLN A 431 26.28 13.29 3.54
N LEU A 432 25.99 12.01 3.77
CA LEU A 432 26.59 11.26 4.88
C LEU A 432 28.11 11.03 4.71
N ALA A 433 28.61 11.04 3.48
CA ALA A 433 30.01 10.84 3.14
C ALA A 433 30.83 12.14 3.08
N ALA A 434 30.21 13.31 3.09
CA ALA A 434 30.82 14.64 3.04
C ALA A 434 31.04 15.23 4.44
#